data_244af83bf543f5780b2260ae70d9aeae
#
_entry.id   244af83bf543f5780b2260ae70d9aeae
#
_cell.length_a   1.000
_cell.length_b   1.000
_cell.length_c   1.000
_cell.angle_alpha   90.00
_cell.angle_beta   90.00
_cell.angle_gamma   90.00
#
_symmetry.space_group_name_H-M   'P 1'
#
loop_
_entity.id
_entity.type
_entity.pdbx_description
1 polymer ?
#
loop_
_entity_poly.entity_id
_entity_poly.type
_entity_poly.pdbx_seq_one_letter_code
_entity_poly.pdbx_strand_id
1 'polypeptide(L)'
;MKRFHVHVAVADLAQSTRFYSAMFGASPSVQKDDYAKWMLDDPRLNFAISSRGNAAGVNHLGMQAGDGAELAGLHARLLDADSTVTAEKGGSCCYARSDKYWVTDPSGIVWESFHTLESIPTFGGNAARSAMPENTAKAACCG
;
A
#
# COMPACT_ATOMS: atom_id res chain seq x y z
N MET A 1 -9.87 -4.92 -12.94
CA MET A 1 -9.80 -3.42 -13.07
C MET A 1 -9.05 -2.86 -11.88
N LYS A 2 -8.02 -2.06 -12.12
CA LYS A 2 -7.09 -1.56 -11.10
C LYS A 2 -7.65 -0.40 -10.28
N ARG A 3 -7.13 -0.23 -9.04
CA ARG A 3 -7.32 0.97 -8.21
C ARG A 3 -5.98 1.67 -8.03
N PHE A 4 -5.99 2.99 -8.03
CA PHE A 4 -4.83 3.74 -7.57
C PHE A 4 -4.70 3.55 -6.05
N HIS A 5 -3.48 3.33 -5.57
CA HIS A 5 -3.21 3.18 -4.15
C HIS A 5 -2.37 4.33 -3.62
N VAL A 6 -2.77 4.86 -2.48
CA VAL A 6 -2.02 5.87 -1.73
C VAL A 6 -1.95 5.46 -0.28
N HIS A 7 -0.75 5.44 0.28
CA HIS A 7 -0.55 5.24 1.71
C HIS A 7 0.07 6.50 2.34
N VAL A 8 -0.56 7.01 3.38
CA VAL A 8 -0.10 8.18 4.13
C VAL A 8 0.22 7.78 5.57
N ALA A 9 1.43 8.10 6.02
CA ALA A 9 1.78 8.03 7.43
C ALA A 9 1.23 9.26 8.15
N VAL A 10 0.56 9.07 9.29
CA VAL A 10 -0.07 10.13 10.06
C VAL A 10 0.38 10.10 11.52
N ALA A 11 0.42 11.26 12.17
CA ALA A 11 0.76 11.36 13.59
C ALA A 11 -0.46 11.04 14.47
N ASP A 12 -1.66 11.47 14.07
CA ASP A 12 -2.92 11.25 14.78
C ASP A 12 -3.91 10.55 13.86
N LEU A 13 -4.14 9.26 14.11
CA LEU A 13 -5.03 8.44 13.30
C LEU A 13 -6.49 8.89 13.40
N ALA A 14 -6.95 9.25 14.62
CA ALA A 14 -8.34 9.64 14.83
C ALA A 14 -8.66 10.96 14.13
N GLN A 15 -7.80 11.95 14.25
CA GLN A 15 -7.93 13.23 13.55
C GLN A 15 -7.91 13.04 12.04
N SER A 16 -6.96 12.25 11.53
CA SER A 16 -6.81 11.98 10.09
C SER A 16 -7.99 11.19 9.54
N THR A 17 -8.51 10.22 10.31
CA THR A 17 -9.71 9.46 9.93
C THR A 17 -10.93 10.37 9.78
N ARG A 18 -11.15 11.31 10.70
CA ARG A 18 -12.23 12.30 10.58
C ARG A 18 -12.07 13.17 9.33
N PHE A 19 -10.85 13.65 9.08
CA PHE A 19 -10.56 14.49 7.92
C PHE A 19 -10.84 13.75 6.60
N TYR A 20 -10.26 12.57 6.41
CA TYR A 20 -10.42 11.82 5.17
C TYR A 20 -11.84 11.28 4.98
N SER A 21 -12.53 10.88 6.05
CA SER A 21 -13.94 10.50 5.97
C SER A 21 -14.83 11.64 5.50
N ALA A 22 -14.58 12.85 5.98
CA ALA A 22 -15.30 14.05 5.52
C ALA A 22 -14.96 14.36 4.05
N MET A 23 -13.67 14.34 3.69
CA MET A 23 -13.23 14.63 2.32
C MET A 23 -13.78 13.64 1.30
N PHE A 24 -13.80 12.35 1.63
CA PHE A 24 -14.30 11.30 0.73
C PHE A 24 -15.82 11.10 0.80
N GLY A 25 -16.49 11.69 1.79
CA GLY A 25 -17.91 11.46 2.03
C GLY A 25 -18.25 10.01 2.41
N ALA A 26 -17.29 9.28 2.99
CA ALA A 26 -17.40 7.85 3.29
C ALA A 26 -16.61 7.48 4.55
N SER A 27 -17.12 6.52 5.31
CA SER A 27 -16.38 5.91 6.41
C SER A 27 -15.32 4.94 5.90
N PRO A 28 -14.24 4.68 6.67
CA PRO A 28 -13.26 3.65 6.30
C PRO A 28 -13.92 2.29 6.11
N SER A 29 -13.49 1.54 5.11
CA SER A 29 -13.88 0.14 4.90
C SER A 29 -13.16 -0.82 5.85
N VAL A 30 -11.99 -0.41 6.34
CA VAL A 30 -11.23 -1.09 7.40
C VAL A 30 -10.75 -0.05 8.39
N GLN A 31 -10.95 -0.29 9.70
CA GLN A 31 -10.45 0.57 10.76
C GLN A 31 -9.89 -0.29 11.90
N LYS A 32 -8.66 0.02 12.32
CA LYS A 32 -7.92 -0.59 13.42
C LYS A 32 -7.31 0.52 14.29
N ASP A 33 -6.67 0.16 15.41
CA ASP A 33 -6.08 1.14 16.33
C ASP A 33 -4.94 1.95 15.72
N ASP A 34 -4.28 1.41 14.70
CA ASP A 34 -3.10 1.98 14.05
C ASP A 34 -3.25 2.15 12.53
N TYR A 35 -4.44 1.86 11.97
CA TYR A 35 -4.67 1.79 10.52
C TYR A 35 -6.10 2.10 10.14
N ALA A 36 -6.30 2.82 9.05
CA ALA A 36 -7.60 2.96 8.40
C ALA A 36 -7.45 2.92 6.88
N LYS A 37 -8.46 2.37 6.18
CA LYS A 37 -8.46 2.24 4.73
C LYS A 37 -9.83 2.53 4.15
N TRP A 38 -9.86 3.27 3.04
CA TRP A 38 -11.02 3.53 2.21
C TRP A 38 -10.86 2.85 0.86
N MET A 39 -11.89 2.15 0.43
CA MET A 39 -11.99 1.57 -0.91
C MET A 39 -13.07 2.33 -1.67
N LEU A 40 -12.67 3.31 -2.49
CA LEU A 40 -13.59 4.16 -3.24
C LEU A 40 -13.74 3.64 -4.67
N ASP A 41 -14.93 3.80 -5.24
CA ASP A 41 -15.19 3.41 -6.63
C ASP A 41 -15.18 4.62 -7.60
N ASP A 42 -15.36 5.83 -7.07
CA ASP A 42 -15.27 7.08 -7.82
C ASP A 42 -14.57 8.17 -6.96
N PRO A 43 -13.30 8.49 -7.26
CA PRO A 43 -12.38 7.77 -8.15
C PRO A 43 -12.06 6.35 -7.63
N ARG A 44 -11.60 5.46 -8.52
CA ARG A 44 -11.17 4.11 -8.09
C ARG A 44 -9.86 4.19 -7.29
N LEU A 45 -10.00 4.24 -5.98
CA LEU A 45 -8.92 4.53 -5.05
C LEU A 45 -8.92 3.53 -3.88
N ASN A 46 -7.76 3.01 -3.57
CA ASN A 46 -7.44 2.36 -2.29
C ASN A 46 -6.59 3.36 -1.50
N PHE A 47 -7.18 4.05 -0.55
CA PHE A 47 -6.50 5.03 0.28
C PHE A 47 -6.32 4.47 1.70
N ALA A 48 -5.08 4.47 2.18
CA ALA A 48 -4.76 3.97 3.51
C ALA A 48 -3.97 5.00 4.32
N ILE A 49 -4.21 5.01 5.62
CA ILE A 49 -3.42 5.77 6.60
C ILE A 49 -2.96 4.87 7.73
N SER A 50 -1.79 5.15 8.29
CA SER A 50 -1.30 4.45 9.48
C SER A 50 -0.50 5.36 10.42
N SER A 51 -0.56 5.05 11.73
CA SER A 51 0.21 5.72 12.78
C SER A 51 1.22 4.75 13.39
N ARG A 52 2.27 4.39 12.65
CA ARG A 52 3.25 3.35 13.00
C ARG A 52 4.68 3.87 13.15
N GLY A 53 4.82 5.12 13.54
CA GLY A 53 6.13 5.73 13.82
C GLY A 53 6.93 6.17 12.61
N ASN A 54 6.36 6.10 11.40
CA ASN A 54 6.96 6.72 10.23
C ASN A 54 6.73 8.23 10.25
N ALA A 55 7.62 8.99 9.61
CA ALA A 55 7.43 10.42 9.42
C ALA A 55 6.09 10.69 8.69
N ALA A 56 5.33 11.66 9.16
CA ALA A 56 4.05 12.03 8.56
C ALA A 56 4.23 12.50 7.12
N GLY A 57 3.31 12.10 6.25
CA GLY A 57 3.31 12.42 4.83
C GLY A 57 3.02 11.19 3.97
N VAL A 58 3.16 11.34 2.64
CA VAL A 58 3.00 10.23 1.70
C VAL A 58 4.11 9.19 1.96
N ASN A 59 3.70 7.98 2.28
CA ASN A 59 4.62 6.86 2.53
C ASN A 59 4.99 6.16 1.22
N HIS A 60 4.00 5.78 0.44
CA HIS A 60 4.18 5.23 -0.91
C HIS A 60 2.90 5.40 -1.75
N LEU A 61 3.07 5.24 -3.04
CA LEU A 61 2.00 5.16 -4.03
C LEU A 61 1.91 3.73 -4.56
N GLY A 62 0.86 3.42 -5.33
CA GLY A 62 0.76 2.09 -5.90
C GLY A 62 -0.43 1.86 -6.82
N MET A 63 -0.49 0.62 -7.30
CA MET A 63 -1.57 0.10 -8.12
C MET A 63 -2.06 -1.23 -7.54
N GLN A 64 -3.29 -1.25 -7.07
CA GLN A 64 -3.95 -2.49 -6.69
C GLN A 64 -4.54 -3.16 -7.93
N ALA A 65 -4.07 -4.36 -8.25
CA ALA A 65 -4.62 -5.21 -9.29
C ALA A 65 -5.89 -5.91 -8.82
N GLY A 66 -6.84 -6.12 -9.71
CA GLY A 66 -8.06 -6.86 -9.42
C GLY A 66 -7.86 -8.38 -9.38
N ASP A 67 -6.81 -8.86 -10.04
CA ASP A 67 -6.44 -10.27 -10.10
C ASP A 67 -4.94 -10.46 -10.39
N GLY A 68 -4.50 -11.72 -10.36
CA GLY A 68 -3.10 -12.08 -10.60
C GLY A 68 -2.63 -11.79 -12.03
N ALA A 69 -3.51 -11.84 -13.03
CA ALA A 69 -3.16 -11.53 -14.43
C ALA A 69 -2.90 -10.02 -14.61
N GLU A 70 -3.71 -9.18 -13.99
CA GLU A 70 -3.46 -7.73 -13.96
C GLU A 70 -2.15 -7.40 -13.23
N LEU A 71 -1.83 -8.11 -12.13
CA LEU A 71 -0.56 -7.94 -11.41
C LEU A 71 0.64 -8.36 -12.28
N ALA A 72 0.54 -9.49 -12.97
CA ALA A 72 1.59 -9.94 -13.90
C ALA A 72 1.82 -8.93 -15.03
N GLY A 73 0.76 -8.33 -15.56
CA GLY A 73 0.87 -7.28 -16.57
C GLY A 73 1.55 -6.01 -16.06
N LEU A 74 1.32 -5.62 -14.80
CA LEU A 74 2.04 -4.51 -14.17
C LEU A 74 3.53 -4.84 -14.01
N HIS A 75 3.86 -6.05 -13.55
CA HIS A 75 5.24 -6.50 -13.40
C HIS A 75 5.99 -6.48 -14.74
N ALA A 76 5.39 -7.02 -15.82
CA ALA A 76 6.00 -7.01 -17.14
C ALA A 76 6.36 -5.59 -17.61
N ARG A 77 5.46 -4.62 -17.43
CA ARG A 77 5.72 -3.21 -17.77
C ARG A 77 6.86 -2.59 -16.96
N LEU A 78 6.99 -2.95 -15.67
CA LEU A 78 8.09 -2.46 -14.82
C LEU A 78 9.43 -3.03 -15.28
N LEU A 79 9.48 -4.28 -15.73
CA LEU A 79 10.67 -4.88 -16.32
C LEU A 79 11.04 -4.22 -17.66
N ASP A 80 10.04 -3.93 -18.51
CA ASP A 80 10.26 -3.22 -19.78
C ASP A 80 10.77 -1.77 -19.57
N ALA A 81 10.47 -1.17 -18.42
CA ALA A 81 10.96 0.15 -18.03
C ALA A 81 12.37 0.11 -17.41
N ASP A 82 13.06 -1.03 -17.48
CA ASP A 82 14.42 -1.22 -16.97
C ASP A 82 14.55 -0.92 -15.45
N SER A 83 13.46 -1.13 -14.72
CA SER A 83 13.40 -0.86 -13.28
C SER A 83 13.84 -2.06 -12.47
N THR A 84 14.59 -1.82 -11.38
CA THR A 84 14.88 -2.85 -10.39
C THR A 84 13.62 -3.14 -9.58
N VAL A 85 13.04 -4.32 -9.76
CA VAL A 85 11.80 -4.74 -9.12
C VAL A 85 12.08 -5.75 -8.02
N THR A 86 11.56 -5.50 -6.82
CA THR A 86 11.60 -6.44 -5.69
C THR A 86 10.25 -7.14 -5.56
N ALA A 87 10.25 -8.48 -5.66
CA ALA A 87 9.04 -9.30 -5.53
C ALA A 87 8.83 -9.76 -4.09
N GLU A 88 7.58 -9.71 -3.62
CA GLU A 88 7.13 -10.29 -2.36
C GLU A 88 5.89 -11.14 -2.62
N LYS A 89 5.98 -12.46 -2.38
CA LYS A 89 4.90 -13.41 -2.61
C LYS A 89 4.23 -13.82 -1.31
N GLY A 90 2.90 -13.71 -1.26
CA GLY A 90 2.10 -14.09 -0.09
C GLY A 90 2.45 -13.32 1.18
N GLY A 91 3.04 -12.14 1.05
CA GLY A 91 3.44 -11.31 2.18
C GLY A 91 2.23 -10.87 3.00
N SER A 92 2.35 -10.97 4.34
CA SER A 92 1.33 -10.54 5.29
C SER A 92 1.65 -9.15 5.79
N CYS A 93 0.87 -8.16 5.38
CA CYS A 93 1.02 -6.77 5.82
C CYS A 93 -0.33 -6.06 5.82
N CYS A 94 -0.48 -5.09 6.74
CA CYS A 94 -1.62 -4.17 6.75
C CYS A 94 -2.99 -4.87 6.80
N TYR A 95 -3.07 -5.93 7.61
CA TYR A 95 -4.27 -6.75 7.77
C TYR A 95 -4.71 -7.48 6.49
N ALA A 96 -3.77 -7.69 5.56
CA ALA A 96 -4.00 -8.43 4.33
C ALA A 96 -2.80 -9.32 3.97
N ARG A 97 -3.06 -10.40 3.25
CA ARG A 97 -2.06 -11.19 2.55
C ARG A 97 -2.12 -10.85 1.07
N SER A 98 -0.97 -10.57 0.47
CA SER A 98 -0.90 -10.07 -0.90
C SER A 98 0.35 -10.57 -1.62
N ASP A 99 0.24 -10.68 -2.93
CA ASP A 99 1.40 -10.74 -3.83
C ASP A 99 1.74 -9.31 -4.25
N LYS A 100 3.03 -8.94 -4.21
CA LYS A 100 3.47 -7.57 -4.41
C LYS A 100 4.75 -7.48 -5.25
N TYR A 101 4.88 -6.35 -5.92
CA TYR A 101 6.11 -5.88 -6.55
C TYR A 101 6.39 -4.45 -6.14
N TRP A 102 7.60 -4.21 -5.66
CA TRP A 102 8.07 -2.91 -5.22
C TRP A 102 9.08 -2.34 -6.21
N VAL A 103 8.97 -1.06 -6.48
CA VAL A 103 9.88 -0.31 -7.33
C VAL A 103 10.00 1.12 -6.81
N THR A 104 11.16 1.75 -7.06
CA THR A 104 11.36 3.17 -6.77
C THR A 104 11.43 3.90 -8.10
N ASP A 105 10.67 4.97 -8.25
CA ASP A 105 10.71 5.79 -9.46
C ASP A 105 11.99 6.65 -9.54
N PRO A 106 12.27 7.30 -10.68
CA PRO A 106 13.47 8.12 -10.83
C PRO A 106 13.58 9.29 -9.85
N SER A 107 12.47 9.71 -9.22
CA SER A 107 12.44 10.76 -8.21
C SER A 107 12.57 10.27 -6.78
N GLY A 108 12.71 8.95 -6.58
CA GLY A 108 12.83 8.33 -5.27
C GLY A 108 11.49 8.00 -4.60
N ILE A 109 10.36 8.11 -5.30
CA ILE A 109 9.05 7.72 -4.78
C ILE A 109 8.91 6.21 -4.87
N VAL A 110 8.53 5.59 -3.76
CA VAL A 110 8.26 4.15 -3.68
C VAL A 110 6.90 3.84 -4.24
N TRP A 111 6.83 2.82 -5.10
CA TRP A 111 5.61 2.32 -5.71
C TRP A 111 5.41 0.84 -5.41
N GLU A 112 4.18 0.49 -5.04
CA GLU A 112 3.71 -0.86 -4.80
C GLU A 112 2.73 -1.28 -5.89
N SER A 113 2.97 -2.41 -6.55
CA SER A 113 1.97 -3.07 -7.38
C SER A 113 1.56 -4.36 -6.67
N PHE A 114 0.29 -4.52 -6.35
CA PHE A 114 -0.15 -5.65 -5.54
C PHE A 114 -1.52 -6.20 -5.92
N HIS A 115 -1.73 -7.47 -5.56
CA HIS A 115 -3.02 -8.14 -5.57
C HIS A 115 -3.30 -8.73 -4.20
N THR A 116 -4.40 -8.33 -3.58
CA THR A 116 -4.81 -8.84 -2.27
C THR A 116 -5.41 -10.23 -2.42
N LEU A 117 -4.85 -11.20 -1.71
CA LEU A 117 -5.31 -12.60 -1.70
C LEU A 117 -6.40 -12.81 -0.65
N GLU A 118 -6.20 -12.28 0.56
CA GLU A 118 -7.16 -12.39 1.66
C GLU A 118 -6.94 -11.29 2.71
N SER A 119 -7.97 -11.03 3.53
CA SER A 119 -7.85 -10.22 4.75
C SER A 119 -7.40 -11.09 5.91
N ILE A 120 -6.50 -10.57 6.77
CA ILE A 120 -6.00 -11.26 7.96
C ILE A 120 -6.20 -10.39 9.20
N PRO A 121 -6.37 -11.00 10.42
CA PRO A 121 -6.67 -10.26 11.65
C PRO A 121 -5.47 -9.50 12.22
N THR A 122 -4.25 -9.83 11.79
CA THR A 122 -3.00 -9.24 12.27
C THR A 122 -2.41 -8.29 11.26
N PHE A 123 -1.62 -7.33 11.72
CA PHE A 123 -0.93 -6.40 10.82
C PHE A 123 0.06 -7.13 9.89
N GLY A 124 0.60 -8.26 10.29
CA GLY A 124 1.63 -9.01 9.58
C GLY A 124 3.03 -8.81 10.19
N GLY A 125 3.88 -9.80 9.99
CA GLY A 125 5.23 -9.85 10.55
C GLY A 125 6.29 -9.14 9.69
N ASN A 126 7.52 -9.11 10.21
CA ASN A 126 8.68 -8.42 9.63
C ASN A 126 9.21 -9.00 8.29
N ALA A 127 8.57 -9.98 7.68
CA ALA A 127 9.04 -10.62 6.44
C ALA A 127 9.14 -9.62 5.27
N ALA A 128 8.26 -8.62 5.22
CA ALA A 128 8.27 -7.56 4.20
C ALA A 128 9.53 -6.68 4.25
N ARG A 129 10.13 -6.52 5.43
CA ARG A 129 11.32 -5.67 5.61
C ARG A 129 12.58 -6.20 4.92
N SER A 130 12.68 -7.52 4.75
CA SER A 130 13.88 -8.16 4.17
C SER A 130 13.91 -8.12 2.64
N ALA A 131 12.78 -7.85 2.00
CA ALA A 131 12.63 -7.86 0.54
C ALA A 131 12.80 -6.47 -0.10
N MET A 132 12.95 -5.41 0.70
CA MET A 132 12.98 -4.03 0.21
C MET A 132 14.40 -3.50 0.09
N PRO A 133 14.70 -2.63 -0.91
CA PRO A 133 15.96 -1.89 -0.95
C PRO A 133 16.15 -1.12 0.36
N GLU A 134 17.39 -1.02 0.85
CA GLU A 134 17.70 -0.41 2.16
C GLU A 134 17.09 1.00 2.36
N ASN A 135 16.96 1.78 1.29
CA ASN A 135 16.36 3.13 1.34
C ASN A 135 14.82 3.14 1.50
N THR A 136 14.16 2.01 1.23
CA THR A 136 12.70 1.89 1.33
C THR A 136 12.25 1.15 2.59
N ALA A 137 13.18 0.42 3.24
CA ALA A 137 12.88 -0.39 4.44
C ALA A 137 12.37 0.44 5.63
N LYS A 138 12.67 1.75 5.69
CA LYS A 138 12.14 2.67 6.71
C LYS A 138 10.73 3.18 6.41
N ALA A 139 10.31 3.12 5.15
CA ALA A 139 9.05 3.69 4.68
C ALA A 139 7.92 2.67 4.54
N ALA A 140 8.23 1.39 4.39
CA ALA A 140 7.32 0.44 3.79
C ALA A 140 6.75 -0.60 4.75
N CYS A 141 6.27 -0.19 5.87
CA CYS A 141 5.57 -1.14 6.73
C CYS A 141 4.05 -1.18 6.51
N CYS A 142 3.52 -0.61 5.41
CA CYS A 142 2.07 -0.60 5.23
C CYS A 142 1.67 -0.36 3.77
N GLY A 143 1.69 -1.38 3.00
CA GLY A 143 0.98 -1.43 1.72
C GLY A 143 -0.39 -2.07 1.85
#